data_16026f2e4c661977ac14fd689a77f81b
#
_entry.id   16026f2e4c661977ac14fd689a77f81b
#
_cell.length_a   1.000
_cell.length_b   1.000
_cell.length_c   1.000
_cell.angle_alpha   90.00
_cell.angle_beta   90.00
_cell.angle_gamma   90.00
#
_symmetry.space_group_name_H-M   'P 1'
#
loop_
_entity.id
_entity.type
_entity.pdbx_description
1 polymer ?
#
loop_
_entity_poly.entity_id
_entity_poly.type
_entity_poly.pdbx_seq_one_letter_code
_entity_poly.pdbx_strand_id
1 'polypeptide(L)'
;RAAGKGRASFQLLNLTKVLFSVIIFIGKIYKEGCAALQGGGAVRRKGGAARVCAACRKMEAEAGTEKGEELPLVKFEHVSLSYGSQQVIFDLSFEIPDNRFAILIGPSGCGKTTTLKMINRLIQPDSGRIFVDGKDIAQEDKVELRRRIGYVIQQIGLFPNMTVAQNICVVPKLLKYPKDQCEQIVRDMLAMVDMPYEQYAHKYPSEMSGGQQQRIGILRALAASPPIVLMDEPFSALDPMTRRSLQQEMKSLQQKLNKTIVFVTHDMEEALDLADLIIFMNHGRIEQMATPEEMLAHPATGLIHDFLGKHMPDSAAADLKVKEFMRTGVYTVEQGRGVNECISRMQRRNVDTLLVVDEAGKYLGTVSITDIRLTGHVVDSIAPLIRCNMPVVQTEDNARACFDQLIESGSPYLVVLRPDKTVAGIVTKTSMASAMAERLWG
;
A
#
# COMPACT_ATOMS: atom_id res chain seq x y z
N ARG A 1 31.90 19.46 -38.57
CA ARG A 1 30.44 19.36 -38.96
C ARG A 1 29.85 17.98 -38.64
N ALA A 2 30.07 17.43 -37.45
CA ALA A 2 29.46 16.14 -37.05
C ALA A 2 28.85 16.12 -35.62
N ALA A 3 28.86 17.26 -34.89
CA ALA A 3 28.36 17.33 -33.49
C ALA A 3 26.92 17.85 -33.32
N GLY A 4 26.20 18.14 -34.40
CA GLY A 4 24.87 18.76 -34.35
C GLY A 4 23.67 17.83 -34.46
N LYS A 5 23.87 16.58 -34.90
CA LYS A 5 22.72 15.65 -35.15
C LYS A 5 22.27 14.83 -33.96
N GLY A 6 23.07 14.67 -32.91
CA GLY A 6 22.72 13.85 -31.74
C GLY A 6 21.79 14.56 -30.72
N ARG A 7 21.85 15.89 -30.64
CA ARG A 7 21.01 16.66 -29.69
C ARG A 7 19.56 16.85 -30.16
N ALA A 8 19.33 16.92 -31.46
CA ALA A 8 17.99 17.09 -32.02
C ALA A 8 17.13 15.82 -31.86
N SER A 9 17.72 14.62 -31.97
CA SER A 9 17.01 13.34 -31.82
C SER A 9 16.59 13.09 -30.36
N PHE A 10 17.39 13.54 -29.38
CA PHE A 10 17.07 13.35 -27.96
C PHE A 10 15.97 14.31 -27.48
N GLN A 11 15.88 15.51 -28.04
CA GLN A 11 14.80 16.45 -27.74
C GLN A 11 13.48 16.05 -28.40
N LEU A 12 13.50 15.45 -29.60
CA LEU A 12 12.29 14.95 -30.25
C LEU A 12 11.71 13.74 -29.50
N LEU A 13 12.53 12.85 -28.93
CA LEU A 13 12.06 11.70 -28.16
C LEU A 13 11.37 12.11 -26.84
N ASN A 14 11.84 13.18 -26.21
CA ASN A 14 11.21 13.70 -24.99
C ASN A 14 9.90 14.47 -25.28
N LEU A 15 9.83 15.20 -26.40
CA LEU A 15 8.60 15.86 -26.82
C LEU A 15 7.50 14.86 -27.20
N THR A 16 7.83 13.74 -27.84
CA THR A 16 6.86 12.68 -28.16
C THR A 16 6.32 11.99 -26.88
N LYS A 17 7.16 11.74 -25.88
CA LYS A 17 6.72 11.20 -24.58
C LYS A 17 5.78 12.15 -23.82
N VAL A 18 6.07 13.44 -23.81
CA VAL A 18 5.20 14.46 -23.19
C VAL A 18 3.88 14.60 -23.96
N LEU A 19 3.91 14.61 -25.29
CA LEU A 19 2.68 14.62 -26.10
C LEU A 19 1.85 13.34 -25.89
N PHE A 20 2.47 12.19 -25.75
CA PHE A 20 1.76 10.92 -25.47
C PHE A 20 1.09 10.94 -24.09
N SER A 21 1.75 11.46 -23.06
CA SER A 21 1.16 11.62 -21.72
C SER A 21 -0.01 12.60 -21.71
N VAL A 22 0.08 13.70 -22.46
CA VAL A 22 -1.01 14.69 -22.60
C VAL A 22 -2.21 14.10 -23.35
N ILE A 23 -1.97 13.29 -24.39
CA ILE A 23 -3.05 12.62 -25.16
C ILE A 23 -3.77 11.57 -24.28
N ILE A 24 -3.03 10.81 -23.44
CA ILE A 24 -3.63 9.86 -22.49
C ILE A 24 -4.45 10.58 -21.43
N PHE A 25 -3.95 11.73 -20.92
CA PHE A 25 -4.66 12.56 -19.94
C PHE A 25 -5.96 13.16 -20.50
N ILE A 26 -5.93 13.65 -21.74
CA ILE A 26 -7.12 14.16 -22.45
C ILE A 26 -8.10 13.01 -22.73
N GLY A 27 -7.62 11.82 -23.09
CA GLY A 27 -8.47 10.64 -23.29
C GLY A 27 -9.18 10.19 -22.00
N LYS A 28 -8.52 10.33 -20.84
CA LYS A 28 -9.10 10.02 -19.52
C LYS A 28 -10.20 11.01 -19.12
N ILE A 29 -9.99 12.31 -19.36
CA ILE A 29 -11.01 13.37 -19.15
C ILE A 29 -12.22 13.18 -20.06
N TYR A 30 -12.01 12.75 -21.31
CA TYR A 30 -13.11 12.45 -22.24
C TYR A 30 -13.91 11.20 -21.82
N LYS A 31 -13.27 10.20 -21.22
CA LYS A 31 -13.93 8.98 -20.71
C LYS A 31 -14.81 9.26 -19.50
N GLU A 32 -14.36 10.13 -18.58
CA GLU A 32 -15.12 10.56 -17.41
C GLU A 32 -16.27 11.51 -17.81
N GLY A 33 -16.09 12.36 -18.82
CA GLY A 33 -17.15 13.23 -19.36
C GLY A 33 -18.26 12.47 -20.11
N CYS A 34 -17.95 11.36 -20.79
CA CYS A 34 -18.95 10.51 -21.45
C CYS A 34 -19.80 9.66 -20.49
N ALA A 35 -19.24 9.28 -19.33
CA ALA A 35 -19.99 8.54 -18.31
C ALA A 35 -21.04 9.42 -17.60
N ALA A 36 -20.76 10.72 -17.46
CA ALA A 36 -21.69 11.69 -16.85
C ALA A 36 -22.87 12.08 -17.75
N LEU A 37 -22.81 11.80 -19.06
CA LEU A 37 -23.86 12.15 -20.04
C LEU A 37 -24.84 11.02 -20.37
N GLN A 38 -24.69 9.82 -19.78
CA GLN A 38 -25.60 8.69 -19.98
C GLN A 38 -26.76 8.61 -18.99
N GLY A 39 -26.93 9.60 -18.13
CA GLY A 39 -27.99 9.68 -17.15
C GLY A 39 -29.06 10.74 -17.44
N GLY A 40 -29.67 10.73 -18.61
CA GLY A 40 -30.81 11.66 -18.86
C GLY A 40 -31.28 11.73 -20.32
N GLY A 41 -32.44 11.14 -20.63
CA GLY A 41 -33.35 11.60 -21.64
C GLY A 41 -32.98 11.36 -23.12
N ALA A 42 -33.74 10.50 -23.76
CA ALA A 42 -33.70 10.18 -25.18
C ALA A 42 -33.94 11.41 -26.09
N VAL A 43 -32.95 11.77 -26.90
CA VAL A 43 -33.18 12.54 -28.15
C VAL A 43 -32.41 11.88 -29.30
N ARG A 44 -33.16 11.38 -30.27
CA ARG A 44 -32.67 10.84 -31.53
C ARG A 44 -31.93 11.91 -32.34
N ARG A 45 -30.62 11.71 -32.61
CA ARG A 45 -29.95 12.29 -33.78
C ARG A 45 -29.18 11.21 -34.54
N LYS A 46 -29.58 11.00 -35.79
CA LYS A 46 -28.99 10.05 -36.73
C LYS A 46 -27.65 10.59 -37.28
N GLY A 47 -26.62 9.79 -37.33
CA GLY A 47 -25.60 9.84 -38.37
C GLY A 47 -24.14 10.14 -37.98
N GLY A 48 -23.83 10.71 -36.82
CA GLY A 48 -22.43 11.14 -36.49
C GLY A 48 -21.69 10.25 -35.49
N ALA A 49 -22.38 9.67 -34.53
CA ALA A 49 -21.76 8.94 -33.41
C ALA A 49 -21.16 7.57 -33.79
N ALA A 50 -21.68 6.92 -34.84
CA ALA A 50 -21.21 5.59 -35.26
C ALA A 50 -19.80 5.61 -35.93
N ARG A 51 -19.41 6.71 -36.57
CA ARG A 51 -18.08 6.83 -37.21
C ARG A 51 -16.96 7.11 -36.23
N VAL A 52 -17.22 7.88 -35.15
CA VAL A 52 -16.23 8.14 -34.12
C VAL A 52 -15.93 6.86 -33.32
N CYS A 53 -16.94 6.05 -33.04
CA CYS A 53 -16.79 4.79 -32.30
C CYS A 53 -16.02 3.71 -33.10
N ALA A 54 -16.12 3.70 -34.45
CA ALA A 54 -15.37 2.77 -35.29
C ALA A 54 -13.87 3.14 -35.38
N ALA A 55 -13.56 4.43 -35.43
CA ALA A 55 -12.17 4.92 -35.38
C ALA A 55 -11.50 4.64 -34.03
N CYS A 56 -12.20 4.85 -32.91
CA CYS A 56 -11.72 4.51 -31.58
C CYS A 56 -11.46 3.01 -31.40
N ARG A 57 -12.35 2.12 -31.89
CA ARG A 57 -12.15 0.67 -31.85
C ARG A 57 -10.97 0.20 -32.70
N LYS A 58 -10.69 0.87 -33.83
CA LYS A 58 -9.54 0.53 -34.68
C LYS A 58 -8.22 0.97 -34.01
N MET A 59 -8.21 2.12 -33.35
CA MET A 59 -7.06 2.57 -32.55
C MET A 59 -6.83 1.72 -31.30
N GLU A 60 -7.89 1.23 -30.66
CA GLU A 60 -7.78 0.30 -29.51
C GLU A 60 -7.30 -1.10 -29.94
N ALA A 61 -7.63 -1.54 -31.15
CA ALA A 61 -7.14 -2.81 -31.72
C ALA A 61 -5.67 -2.72 -32.19
N GLU A 62 -5.21 -1.54 -32.60
CA GLU A 62 -3.82 -1.29 -32.98
C GLU A 62 -2.93 -0.94 -31.77
N ALA A 63 -3.50 -0.42 -30.67
CA ALA A 63 -2.80 -0.19 -29.41
C ALA A 63 -2.74 -1.43 -28.48
N GLY A 64 -3.43 -2.50 -28.84
CA GLY A 64 -3.55 -3.73 -28.04
C GLY A 64 -2.46 -4.78 -28.30
N THR A 65 -1.47 -4.51 -29.15
CA THR A 65 -0.42 -5.48 -29.48
C THR A 65 0.96 -4.81 -29.54
N GLU A 66 1.41 -4.32 -28.42
CA GLU A 66 2.82 -4.23 -28.03
C GLU A 66 2.85 -3.85 -26.56
N LYS A 67 2.62 -4.82 -25.67
CA LYS A 67 3.32 -4.83 -24.38
C LYS A 67 4.77 -5.03 -24.76
N GLY A 68 5.52 -3.93 -24.94
CA GLY A 68 6.96 -3.99 -24.91
C GLY A 68 7.30 -4.68 -23.59
N GLU A 69 7.98 -5.81 -23.65
CA GLU A 69 8.55 -6.46 -22.48
C GLU A 69 9.43 -5.40 -21.81
N GLU A 70 8.95 -4.80 -20.72
CA GLU A 70 9.79 -3.94 -19.88
C GLU A 70 10.91 -4.85 -19.37
N LEU A 71 12.11 -4.64 -19.91
CA LEU A 71 13.28 -5.43 -19.48
C LEU A 71 13.45 -5.25 -17.97
N PRO A 72 13.54 -6.34 -17.21
CA PRO A 72 13.69 -6.27 -15.77
C PRO A 72 15.01 -5.56 -15.43
N LEU A 73 14.97 -4.67 -14.42
CA LEU A 73 16.19 -3.98 -13.96
C LEU A 73 17.16 -4.94 -13.27
N VAL A 74 16.64 -5.93 -12.53
CA VAL A 74 17.42 -7.00 -11.90
C VAL A 74 16.83 -8.34 -12.31
N LYS A 75 17.70 -9.25 -12.76
CA LYS A 75 17.32 -10.62 -13.11
C LYS A 75 18.31 -11.64 -12.55
N PHE A 76 17.79 -12.66 -11.91
CA PHE A 76 18.51 -13.85 -11.47
C PHE A 76 18.15 -15.04 -12.36
N GLU A 77 19.14 -15.76 -12.85
CA GLU A 77 18.96 -16.97 -13.65
C GLU A 77 19.72 -18.12 -13.03
N HIS A 78 19.00 -19.09 -12.46
CA HIS A 78 19.52 -20.33 -11.89
C HIS A 78 20.69 -20.15 -10.91
N VAL A 79 20.59 -19.14 -10.04
CA VAL A 79 21.68 -18.73 -9.12
C VAL A 79 21.72 -19.65 -7.90
N SER A 80 22.90 -20.23 -7.65
CA SER A 80 23.15 -21.01 -6.44
C SER A 80 24.42 -20.54 -5.74
N LEU A 81 24.45 -20.69 -4.40
CA LEU A 81 25.59 -20.30 -3.57
C LEU A 81 25.72 -21.19 -2.35
N SER A 82 26.98 -21.55 -2.05
CA SER A 82 27.38 -22.30 -0.86
C SER A 82 28.49 -21.58 -0.07
N TYR A 83 28.49 -21.72 1.23
CA TYR A 83 29.60 -21.36 2.10
C TYR A 83 30.29 -22.64 2.63
N GLY A 84 31.43 -22.99 2.05
CA GLY A 84 32.07 -24.27 2.31
C GLY A 84 31.16 -25.43 1.89
N SER A 85 30.80 -26.31 2.82
CA SER A 85 29.90 -27.44 2.56
C SER A 85 28.39 -27.11 2.68
N GLN A 86 28.05 -25.91 3.16
CA GLN A 86 26.65 -25.55 3.40
C GLN A 86 26.11 -24.72 2.23
N GLN A 87 25.16 -25.29 1.49
CA GLN A 87 24.42 -24.52 0.47
C GLN A 87 23.43 -23.59 1.14
N VAL A 88 23.43 -22.33 0.73
CA VAL A 88 22.59 -21.24 1.30
C VAL A 88 21.55 -20.75 0.31
N ILE A 89 21.88 -20.77 -0.98
CA ILE A 89 20.97 -20.35 -2.07
C ILE A 89 20.82 -21.52 -3.03
N PHE A 90 19.56 -21.83 -3.37
CA PHE A 90 19.21 -22.99 -4.17
C PHE A 90 18.44 -22.57 -5.42
N ASP A 91 19.12 -22.49 -6.57
CA ASP A 91 18.49 -22.29 -7.90
C ASP A 91 17.50 -21.11 -7.96
N LEU A 92 17.97 -19.93 -7.50
CA LEU A 92 17.13 -18.72 -7.54
C LEU A 92 17.00 -18.21 -8.97
N SER A 93 15.73 -18.07 -9.41
CA SER A 93 15.37 -17.42 -10.67
C SER A 93 14.20 -16.48 -10.43
N PHE A 94 14.41 -15.18 -10.62
CA PHE A 94 13.37 -14.15 -10.47
C PHE A 94 13.79 -12.84 -11.14
N GLU A 95 12.82 -11.95 -11.32
CA GLU A 95 13.01 -10.66 -11.97
C GLU A 95 12.39 -9.53 -11.14
N ILE A 96 13.09 -8.39 -11.07
CA ILE A 96 12.58 -7.16 -10.46
C ILE A 96 12.43 -6.13 -11.56
N PRO A 97 11.19 -5.68 -11.85
CA PRO A 97 10.93 -4.63 -12.84
C PRO A 97 11.55 -3.28 -12.43
N ASP A 98 11.72 -2.39 -13.40
CA ASP A 98 12.17 -1.02 -13.12
C ASP A 98 11.13 -0.22 -12.33
N ASN A 99 11.59 0.80 -11.60
CA ASN A 99 10.76 1.72 -10.80
C ASN A 99 9.85 1.05 -9.76
N ARG A 100 10.26 -0.10 -9.21
CA ARG A 100 9.54 -0.84 -8.18
C ARG A 100 10.26 -0.81 -6.83
N PHE A 101 9.46 -0.80 -5.78
CA PHE A 101 9.93 -1.07 -4.41
C PHE A 101 9.79 -2.59 -4.16
N ALA A 102 10.87 -3.34 -4.37
CA ALA A 102 10.89 -4.78 -4.16
C ALA A 102 11.44 -5.12 -2.76
N ILE A 103 10.73 -5.96 -2.01
CA ILE A 103 11.12 -6.34 -0.65
C ILE A 103 11.41 -7.83 -0.57
N LEU A 104 12.61 -8.19 -0.12
CA LEU A 104 13.01 -9.54 0.25
C LEU A 104 12.68 -9.78 1.72
N ILE A 105 11.77 -10.69 2.01
CA ILE A 105 11.33 -11.02 3.37
C ILE A 105 11.39 -12.53 3.63
N GLY A 106 11.41 -12.94 4.89
CA GLY A 106 11.39 -14.34 5.32
C GLY A 106 12.20 -14.57 6.59
N PRO A 107 12.28 -15.81 7.10
CA PRO A 107 12.97 -16.17 8.33
C PRO A 107 14.44 -15.74 8.35
N SER A 108 15.01 -15.58 9.56
CA SER A 108 16.43 -15.31 9.73
C SER A 108 17.26 -16.45 9.10
N GLY A 109 18.33 -16.11 8.38
CA GLY A 109 19.21 -17.08 7.73
C GLY A 109 18.68 -17.68 6.41
N CYS A 110 17.52 -17.27 5.89
CA CYS A 110 16.99 -17.80 4.63
C CYS A 110 17.71 -17.29 3.36
N GLY A 111 18.69 -16.40 3.47
CA GLY A 111 19.51 -15.94 2.34
C GLY A 111 19.25 -14.54 1.82
N LYS A 112 18.34 -13.74 2.41
CA LYS A 112 17.98 -12.36 1.96
C LYS A 112 19.16 -11.43 1.77
N THR A 113 19.94 -11.20 2.82
CA THR A 113 21.17 -10.35 2.79
C THR A 113 22.21 -10.91 1.81
N THR A 114 22.31 -12.23 1.69
CA THR A 114 23.21 -12.89 0.72
C THR A 114 22.76 -12.57 -0.70
N THR A 115 21.47 -12.70 -1.01
CA THR A 115 20.88 -12.36 -2.31
C THR A 115 21.10 -10.88 -2.64
N LEU A 116 20.86 -9.98 -1.68
CA LEU A 116 21.13 -8.55 -1.85
C LEU A 116 22.60 -8.27 -2.17
N LYS A 117 23.54 -8.92 -1.45
CA LYS A 117 24.99 -8.74 -1.65
C LYS A 117 25.49 -9.32 -2.98
N MET A 118 24.77 -10.26 -3.57
CA MET A 118 25.12 -10.77 -4.91
C MET A 118 24.81 -9.74 -6.01
N ILE A 119 23.78 -8.91 -5.88
CA ILE A 119 23.42 -7.89 -6.89
C ILE A 119 24.57 -6.90 -7.13
N ASN A 120 25.29 -6.48 -6.07
CA ASN A 120 26.43 -5.56 -6.21
C ASN A 120 27.81 -6.28 -6.22
N ARG A 121 27.81 -7.60 -6.46
CA ARG A 121 29.02 -8.45 -6.50
C ARG A 121 29.92 -8.34 -5.26
N LEU A 122 29.33 -8.11 -4.07
CA LEU A 122 30.06 -8.33 -2.81
C LEU A 122 30.26 -9.82 -2.53
N ILE A 123 29.32 -10.64 -3.00
CA ILE A 123 29.36 -12.09 -3.01
C ILE A 123 29.21 -12.55 -4.45
N GLN A 124 29.99 -13.55 -4.87
CA GLN A 124 29.84 -14.17 -6.19
C GLN A 124 29.06 -15.48 -6.04
N PRO A 125 28.08 -15.77 -6.89
CA PRO A 125 27.42 -17.07 -6.90
C PRO A 125 28.38 -18.18 -7.39
N ASP A 126 28.08 -19.42 -6.99
CA ASP A 126 28.83 -20.60 -7.47
C ASP A 126 28.36 -20.98 -8.89
N SER A 127 27.09 -20.79 -9.19
CA SER A 127 26.49 -21.03 -10.50
C SER A 127 25.36 -20.07 -10.80
N GLY A 128 24.94 -20.03 -12.07
CA GLY A 128 23.90 -19.11 -12.56
C GLY A 128 24.45 -17.76 -12.98
N ARG A 129 23.53 -16.83 -13.35
CA ARG A 129 23.87 -15.48 -13.82
C ARG A 129 22.97 -14.44 -13.16
N ILE A 130 23.51 -13.25 -12.97
CA ILE A 130 22.76 -12.10 -12.43
C ILE A 130 22.94 -10.95 -13.41
N PHE A 131 21.84 -10.35 -13.80
CA PHE A 131 21.82 -9.20 -14.70
C PHE A 131 21.32 -7.97 -13.94
N VAL A 132 21.95 -6.83 -14.20
CA VAL A 132 21.51 -5.52 -13.74
C VAL A 132 21.48 -4.59 -14.95
N ASP A 133 20.33 -3.98 -15.21
CA ASP A 133 20.13 -3.12 -16.37
C ASP A 133 20.48 -3.86 -17.70
N GLY A 134 20.05 -5.12 -17.80
CA GLY A 134 20.27 -6.01 -18.94
C GLY A 134 21.70 -6.52 -19.13
N LYS A 135 22.64 -6.18 -18.23
CA LYS A 135 24.06 -6.57 -18.32
C LYS A 135 24.42 -7.64 -17.30
N ASP A 136 25.11 -8.68 -17.74
CA ASP A 136 25.66 -9.70 -16.83
C ASP A 136 26.74 -9.06 -15.94
N ILE A 137 26.44 -8.97 -14.63
CA ILE A 137 27.34 -8.35 -13.67
C ILE A 137 28.69 -9.08 -13.54
N ALA A 138 28.77 -10.36 -13.91
CA ALA A 138 30.03 -11.11 -13.88
C ALA A 138 31.04 -10.56 -14.88
N GLN A 139 30.60 -9.96 -15.97
CA GLN A 139 31.42 -9.43 -17.04
C GLN A 139 31.79 -7.95 -16.87
N GLU A 140 31.12 -7.23 -15.93
CA GLU A 140 31.38 -5.82 -15.69
C GLU A 140 32.55 -5.58 -14.72
N ASP A 141 33.15 -4.40 -14.79
CA ASP A 141 34.09 -3.95 -13.75
C ASP A 141 33.36 -3.77 -12.41
N LYS A 142 33.90 -4.38 -11.34
CA LYS A 142 33.28 -4.36 -10.00
C LYS A 142 33.13 -2.93 -9.44
N VAL A 143 34.06 -2.05 -9.75
CA VAL A 143 34.05 -0.67 -9.22
C VAL A 143 33.02 0.16 -9.95
N GLU A 144 32.93 0.02 -11.28
CA GLU A 144 31.91 0.71 -12.07
C GLU A 144 30.51 0.24 -11.76
N LEU A 145 30.29 -1.07 -11.61
CA LEU A 145 29.00 -1.62 -11.17
C LEU A 145 28.56 -1.00 -9.82
N ARG A 146 29.45 -1.01 -8.82
CA ARG A 146 29.15 -0.49 -7.48
C ARG A 146 28.93 1.02 -7.43
N ARG A 147 29.53 1.79 -8.35
CA ARG A 147 29.28 3.23 -8.48
C ARG A 147 27.91 3.55 -9.04
N ARG A 148 27.29 2.63 -9.79
CA ARG A 148 25.94 2.75 -10.35
C ARG A 148 24.85 2.17 -9.46
N ILE A 149 25.21 1.53 -8.33
CA ILE A 149 24.30 0.96 -7.35
C ILE A 149 24.42 1.72 -6.04
N GLY A 150 23.30 2.29 -5.57
CA GLY A 150 23.21 2.83 -4.22
C GLY A 150 23.18 1.68 -3.21
N TYR A 151 23.89 1.79 -2.09
CA TYR A 151 23.87 0.74 -1.06
C TYR A 151 23.78 1.32 0.34
N VAL A 152 22.72 0.95 1.05
CA VAL A 152 22.49 1.28 2.45
C VAL A 152 22.68 -0.01 3.26
N ILE A 153 23.68 -0.02 4.12
CA ILE A 153 23.99 -1.17 4.99
C ILE A 153 23.22 -1.08 6.30
N GLN A 154 23.04 -2.22 6.97
CA GLN A 154 22.31 -2.34 8.25
C GLN A 154 22.85 -1.39 9.35
N GLN A 155 24.16 -1.26 9.48
CA GLN A 155 24.77 -0.19 10.26
C GLN A 155 24.90 1.07 9.39
N ILE A 156 24.57 2.24 9.92
CA ILE A 156 24.46 3.51 9.15
C ILE A 156 25.72 3.78 8.29
N GLY A 157 26.90 3.38 8.76
CA GLY A 157 28.16 3.37 8.01
C GLY A 157 28.58 4.74 7.47
N LEU A 158 28.16 5.84 8.10
CA LEU A 158 28.66 7.17 7.78
C LEU A 158 30.15 7.27 8.16
N PHE A 159 30.90 8.02 7.39
CA PHE A 159 32.29 8.32 7.71
C PHE A 159 32.32 9.32 8.87
N PRO A 160 32.79 8.94 10.08
CA PRO A 160 32.66 9.75 11.28
C PRO A 160 33.51 11.04 11.24
N ASN A 161 34.57 11.03 10.46
CA ASN A 161 35.50 12.14 10.25
C ASN A 161 35.15 13.04 9.05
N MET A 162 33.99 12.81 8.43
CA MET A 162 33.45 13.61 7.33
C MET A 162 32.17 14.31 7.77
N THR A 163 31.97 15.54 7.30
CA THR A 163 30.71 16.26 7.49
C THR A 163 29.56 15.61 6.70
N VAL A 164 28.32 16.01 6.98
CA VAL A 164 27.12 15.59 6.23
C VAL A 164 27.31 15.83 4.73
N ALA A 165 27.71 17.03 4.33
CA ALA A 165 27.96 17.37 2.94
C ALA A 165 29.04 16.47 2.31
N GLN A 166 30.09 16.19 3.05
CA GLN A 166 31.15 15.29 2.55
C GLN A 166 30.67 13.85 2.42
N ASN A 167 29.89 13.34 3.38
CA ASN A 167 29.28 12.02 3.32
C ASN A 167 28.36 11.85 2.12
N ILE A 168 27.45 12.80 1.88
CA ILE A 168 26.53 12.77 0.71
C ILE A 168 27.34 12.79 -0.58
N CYS A 169 28.39 13.58 -0.67
CA CYS A 169 29.20 13.74 -1.88
C CYS A 169 30.28 12.68 -2.11
N VAL A 170 30.34 11.58 -1.35
CA VAL A 170 31.38 10.55 -1.55
C VAL A 170 31.32 9.97 -2.96
N VAL A 171 30.17 9.49 -3.40
CA VAL A 171 30.02 8.87 -4.72
C VAL A 171 30.09 9.89 -5.86
N PRO A 172 29.40 11.04 -5.81
CA PRO A 172 29.60 12.11 -6.79
C PRO A 172 31.05 12.52 -7.01
N LYS A 173 31.86 12.65 -5.94
CA LYS A 173 33.30 12.94 -6.05
C LYS A 173 34.08 11.82 -6.71
N LEU A 174 33.78 10.54 -6.41
CA LEU A 174 34.38 9.40 -7.09
C LEU A 174 34.05 9.36 -8.58
N LEU A 175 32.89 9.91 -8.97
CA LEU A 175 32.46 10.09 -10.35
C LEU A 175 33.03 11.39 -10.98
N LYS A 176 33.87 12.14 -10.25
CA LYS A 176 34.51 13.38 -10.66
C LYS A 176 33.53 14.52 -10.99
N TYR A 177 32.42 14.60 -10.27
CA TYR A 177 31.51 15.73 -10.41
C TYR A 177 32.18 17.06 -9.96
N PRO A 178 31.92 18.18 -10.64
CA PRO A 178 32.40 19.50 -10.24
C PRO A 178 31.94 19.87 -8.82
N LYS A 179 32.70 20.73 -8.12
CA LYS A 179 32.37 21.14 -6.74
C LYS A 179 30.99 21.78 -6.65
N ASP A 180 30.67 22.68 -7.58
CA ASP A 180 29.38 23.39 -7.60
C ASP A 180 28.21 22.41 -7.78
N GLN A 181 28.37 21.40 -8.62
CA GLN A 181 27.37 20.33 -8.78
C GLN A 181 27.23 19.49 -7.51
N CYS A 182 28.34 19.17 -6.85
CA CYS A 182 28.30 18.46 -5.56
C CYS A 182 27.57 19.27 -4.49
N GLU A 183 27.82 20.59 -4.42
CA GLU A 183 27.13 21.47 -3.46
C GLU A 183 25.62 21.53 -3.75
N GLN A 184 25.24 21.67 -5.02
CA GLN A 184 23.82 21.65 -5.41
C GLN A 184 23.15 20.33 -5.05
N ILE A 185 23.79 19.18 -5.32
CA ILE A 185 23.28 17.86 -4.93
C ILE A 185 23.03 17.80 -3.41
N VAL A 186 23.97 18.32 -2.59
CA VAL A 186 23.77 18.33 -1.13
C VAL A 186 22.57 19.18 -0.73
N ARG A 187 22.40 20.36 -1.32
CA ARG A 187 21.24 21.23 -1.06
C ARG A 187 19.94 20.53 -1.42
N ASP A 188 19.87 19.96 -2.61
CA ASP A 188 18.67 19.27 -3.11
C ASP A 188 18.34 18.03 -2.25
N MET A 189 19.34 17.21 -1.94
CA MET A 189 19.17 16.01 -1.12
C MET A 189 18.69 16.35 0.31
N LEU A 190 19.31 17.34 0.97
CA LEU A 190 18.89 17.76 2.31
C LEU A 190 17.49 18.37 2.32
N ALA A 191 17.14 19.13 1.27
CA ALA A 191 15.79 19.69 1.12
C ALA A 191 14.70 18.61 0.97
N MET A 192 15.02 17.47 0.37
CA MET A 192 14.07 16.36 0.19
C MET A 192 13.62 15.70 1.51
N VAL A 193 14.42 15.86 2.58
CA VAL A 193 14.15 15.27 3.91
C VAL A 193 13.99 16.34 4.99
N ASP A 194 13.62 17.56 4.59
CA ASP A 194 13.36 18.70 5.48
C ASP A 194 14.52 19.03 6.43
N MET A 195 15.77 18.89 5.95
CA MET A 195 16.99 19.23 6.67
C MET A 195 17.64 20.48 6.06
N PRO A 196 17.52 21.69 6.67
CA PRO A 196 18.11 22.91 6.12
C PRO A 196 19.62 22.80 5.93
N TYR A 197 20.11 23.14 4.72
CA TYR A 197 21.53 23.04 4.37
C TYR A 197 22.46 23.77 5.34
N GLU A 198 22.12 25.01 5.70
CA GLU A 198 22.92 25.87 6.57
C GLU A 198 23.10 25.29 7.97
N GLN A 199 22.13 24.51 8.42
CA GLN A 199 22.15 23.89 9.76
C GLN A 199 22.85 22.52 9.77
N TYR A 200 22.74 21.74 8.68
CA TYR A 200 23.15 20.34 8.70
C TYR A 200 24.40 20.03 7.87
N ALA A 201 24.67 20.76 6.76
CA ALA A 201 25.73 20.41 5.83
C ALA A 201 27.12 20.28 6.46
N HIS A 202 27.40 21.08 7.49
CA HIS A 202 28.71 21.15 8.15
C HIS A 202 28.82 20.31 9.42
N LYS A 203 27.70 19.70 9.90
CA LYS A 203 27.72 18.81 11.07
C LYS A 203 28.44 17.50 10.79
N TYR A 204 29.01 16.93 11.83
CA TYR A 204 29.55 15.58 11.83
C TYR A 204 28.50 14.56 12.29
N PRO A 205 28.61 13.28 11.94
CA PRO A 205 27.68 12.25 12.39
C PRO A 205 27.48 12.20 13.92
N SER A 206 28.53 12.45 14.69
CA SER A 206 28.46 12.48 16.17
C SER A 206 27.55 13.59 16.75
N GLU A 207 27.22 14.60 15.95
CA GLU A 207 26.34 15.72 16.34
C GLU A 207 24.88 15.49 15.93
N MET A 208 24.54 14.27 15.49
CA MET A 208 23.24 13.94 14.93
C MET A 208 22.58 12.75 15.66
N SER A 209 21.25 12.76 15.74
CA SER A 209 20.50 11.59 16.21
C SER A 209 20.63 10.41 15.26
N GLY A 210 20.36 9.18 15.73
CA GLY A 210 20.41 7.97 14.89
C GLY A 210 19.50 8.06 13.66
N GLY A 211 18.28 8.59 13.81
CA GLY A 211 17.37 8.79 12.67
C GLY A 211 17.88 9.83 11.67
N GLN A 212 18.52 10.91 12.12
CA GLN A 212 19.16 11.89 11.24
C GLN A 212 20.36 11.25 10.50
N GLN A 213 21.18 10.48 11.19
CA GLN A 213 22.29 9.76 10.56
C GLN A 213 21.78 8.78 9.50
N GLN A 214 20.65 8.09 9.76
CA GLN A 214 20.04 7.17 8.82
C GLN A 214 19.57 7.90 7.54
N ARG A 215 18.89 9.06 7.68
CA ARG A 215 18.56 9.93 6.54
C ARG A 215 19.78 10.25 5.70
N ILE A 216 20.87 10.67 6.30
CA ILE A 216 22.10 10.98 5.56
C ILE A 216 22.67 9.74 4.87
N GLY A 217 22.60 8.56 5.49
CA GLY A 217 23.02 7.29 4.87
C GLY A 217 22.23 6.98 3.59
N ILE A 218 20.92 7.21 3.64
CA ILE A 218 20.01 7.05 2.49
C ILE A 218 20.33 8.10 1.41
N LEU A 219 20.46 9.38 1.78
CA LEU A 219 20.80 10.44 0.83
C LEU A 219 22.15 10.19 0.15
N ARG A 220 23.15 9.69 0.88
CA ARG A 220 24.44 9.29 0.30
C ARG A 220 24.29 8.23 -0.78
N ALA A 221 23.42 7.24 -0.56
CA ALA A 221 23.16 6.19 -1.54
C ALA A 221 22.44 6.72 -2.80
N LEU A 222 21.61 7.76 -2.65
CA LEU A 222 20.86 8.40 -3.74
C LEU A 222 21.61 9.51 -4.47
N ALA A 223 22.66 10.09 -3.86
CA ALA A 223 23.31 11.32 -4.32
C ALA A 223 23.88 11.29 -5.75
N ALA A 224 24.28 10.11 -6.22
CA ALA A 224 24.74 9.92 -7.61
C ALA A 224 23.59 9.57 -8.57
N SER A 225 22.35 9.65 -8.12
CA SER A 225 21.13 9.28 -8.87
C SER A 225 21.21 7.87 -9.51
N PRO A 226 21.56 6.82 -8.74
CA PRO A 226 21.66 5.46 -9.28
C PRO A 226 20.29 4.97 -9.75
N PRO A 227 20.21 4.05 -10.76
CA PRO A 227 18.96 3.43 -11.16
C PRO A 227 18.40 2.49 -10.09
N ILE A 228 19.27 1.85 -9.31
CA ILE A 228 18.92 0.88 -8.26
C ILE A 228 19.55 1.25 -6.92
N VAL A 229 18.79 1.08 -5.83
CA VAL A 229 19.26 1.23 -4.46
C VAL A 229 18.99 -0.05 -3.68
N LEU A 230 20.01 -0.61 -3.09
CA LEU A 230 19.96 -1.81 -2.24
C LEU A 230 19.95 -1.37 -0.78
N MET A 231 19.08 -1.94 0.05
CA MET A 231 18.95 -1.60 1.46
C MET A 231 18.85 -2.86 2.31
N ASP A 232 19.79 -3.02 3.23
CA ASP A 232 19.88 -4.18 4.13
C ASP A 232 19.40 -3.76 5.53
N GLU A 233 18.18 -4.09 5.91
CA GLU A 233 17.52 -3.77 7.19
C GLU A 233 17.75 -2.32 7.68
N PRO A 234 17.50 -1.29 6.86
CA PRO A 234 17.93 0.07 7.19
C PRO A 234 17.23 0.67 8.41
N PHE A 235 16.09 0.15 8.85
CA PHE A 235 15.30 0.70 9.94
C PHE A 235 15.37 -0.09 11.25
N SER A 236 16.13 -1.20 11.29
CA SER A 236 16.16 -2.13 12.42
C SER A 236 16.64 -1.51 13.75
N ALA A 237 17.49 -0.48 13.70
CA ALA A 237 18.06 0.18 14.88
C ALA A 237 17.29 1.42 15.35
N LEU A 238 16.12 1.73 14.75
CA LEU A 238 15.33 2.92 15.04
C LEU A 238 14.16 2.64 15.98
N ASP A 239 13.80 3.64 16.77
CA ASP A 239 12.58 3.61 17.56
C ASP A 239 11.33 3.60 16.64
N PRO A 240 10.16 3.08 17.11
CA PRO A 240 8.98 2.88 16.25
C PRO A 240 8.46 4.17 15.57
N MET A 241 8.50 5.32 16.27
CA MET A 241 7.99 6.58 15.72
C MET A 241 8.89 7.11 14.61
N THR A 242 10.20 7.13 14.84
CA THR A 242 11.19 7.54 13.83
C THR A 242 11.18 6.60 12.63
N ARG A 243 11.01 5.29 12.88
CA ARG A 243 10.92 4.26 11.82
C ARG A 243 9.76 4.55 10.87
N ARG A 244 8.53 4.72 11.37
CA ARG A 244 7.35 5.02 10.55
C ARG A 244 7.51 6.30 9.72
N SER A 245 8.05 7.35 10.33
CA SER A 245 8.32 8.60 9.61
C SER A 245 9.29 8.40 8.44
N LEU A 246 10.40 7.68 8.66
CA LEU A 246 11.40 7.39 7.64
C LEU A 246 10.88 6.47 6.52
N GLN A 247 10.02 5.52 6.85
CA GLN A 247 9.36 4.65 5.88
C GLN A 247 8.51 5.45 4.89
N GLN A 248 7.67 6.35 5.40
CA GLN A 248 6.84 7.24 4.58
C GLN A 248 7.68 8.18 3.71
N GLU A 249 8.73 8.77 4.29
CA GLU A 249 9.69 9.60 3.56
C GLU A 249 10.36 8.80 2.43
N MET A 250 10.77 7.55 2.70
CA MET A 250 11.43 6.67 1.72
C MET A 250 10.50 6.32 0.56
N LYS A 251 9.24 5.95 0.84
CA LYS A 251 8.25 5.67 -0.23
C LYS A 251 8.01 6.92 -1.09
N SER A 252 7.89 8.09 -0.47
CA SER A 252 7.76 9.38 -1.18
C SER A 252 9.00 9.70 -2.05
N LEU A 253 10.21 9.46 -1.52
CA LEU A 253 11.46 9.66 -2.27
C LEU A 253 11.57 8.71 -3.47
N GLN A 254 11.24 7.44 -3.30
CA GLN A 254 11.24 6.45 -4.37
C GLN A 254 10.31 6.87 -5.51
N GLN A 255 9.08 7.29 -5.19
CA GLN A 255 8.10 7.75 -6.17
C GLN A 255 8.56 9.02 -6.90
N LYS A 256 9.09 10.01 -6.16
CA LYS A 256 9.58 11.27 -6.74
C LYS A 256 10.78 11.07 -7.66
N LEU A 257 11.67 10.16 -7.31
CA LEU A 257 12.92 9.93 -8.03
C LEU A 257 12.82 8.83 -9.09
N ASN A 258 11.71 8.09 -9.15
CA ASN A 258 11.50 6.95 -10.03
C ASN A 258 12.69 5.97 -9.97
N LYS A 259 12.98 5.44 -8.78
CA LYS A 259 14.10 4.52 -8.56
C LYS A 259 13.60 3.12 -8.19
N THR A 260 14.34 2.11 -8.61
CA THR A 260 14.12 0.76 -8.11
C THR A 260 14.83 0.61 -6.78
N ILE A 261 14.10 0.15 -5.77
CA ILE A 261 14.65 -0.16 -4.45
C ILE A 261 14.52 -1.65 -4.21
N VAL A 262 15.62 -2.29 -3.84
CA VAL A 262 15.62 -3.67 -3.32
C VAL A 262 15.93 -3.61 -1.83
N PHE A 263 14.96 -3.96 -1.04
CA PHE A 263 14.96 -3.77 0.40
C PHE A 263 14.88 -5.13 1.13
N VAL A 264 15.68 -5.33 2.15
CA VAL A 264 15.63 -6.52 3.00
C VAL A 264 15.06 -6.14 4.35
N THR A 265 14.08 -6.90 4.81
CA THR A 265 13.53 -6.80 6.16
C THR A 265 13.12 -8.17 6.70
N HIS A 266 12.90 -8.25 8.00
CA HIS A 266 12.22 -9.35 8.68
C HIS A 266 10.82 -8.95 9.19
N ASP A 267 10.42 -7.70 8.99
CA ASP A 267 9.16 -7.13 9.44
C ASP A 267 8.13 -7.15 8.31
N MET A 268 7.02 -7.89 8.53
CA MET A 268 5.95 -8.02 7.54
C MET A 268 5.16 -6.71 7.36
N GLU A 269 5.03 -5.89 8.42
CA GLU A 269 4.35 -4.59 8.36
C GLU A 269 5.11 -3.65 7.39
N GLU A 270 6.45 -3.61 7.49
CA GLU A 270 7.28 -2.88 6.53
C GLU A 270 7.07 -3.36 5.09
N ALA A 271 6.97 -4.67 4.90
CA ALA A 271 6.79 -5.24 3.57
C ALA A 271 5.41 -4.88 2.97
N LEU A 272 4.35 -4.96 3.76
CA LEU A 272 3.00 -4.63 3.31
C LEU A 272 2.82 -3.14 3.02
N ASP A 273 3.45 -2.26 3.82
CA ASP A 273 3.30 -0.81 3.68
C ASP A 273 4.13 -0.21 2.54
N LEU A 274 5.33 -0.76 2.30
CA LEU A 274 6.28 -0.15 1.37
C LEU A 274 6.34 -0.83 0.00
N ALA A 275 6.13 -2.15 -0.08
CA ALA A 275 6.39 -2.90 -1.30
C ALA A 275 5.40 -2.58 -2.43
N ASP A 276 5.92 -2.60 -3.65
CA ASP A 276 5.15 -2.85 -4.86
C ASP A 276 5.25 -4.34 -5.24
N LEU A 277 6.32 -5.03 -4.75
CA LEU A 277 6.60 -6.43 -4.99
C LEU A 277 7.24 -7.05 -3.74
N ILE A 278 6.62 -8.09 -3.18
CA ILE A 278 7.16 -8.87 -2.07
C ILE A 278 7.72 -10.18 -2.60
N ILE A 279 8.96 -10.49 -2.21
CA ILE A 279 9.66 -11.73 -2.53
C ILE A 279 9.90 -12.47 -1.21
N PHE A 280 9.05 -13.47 -0.94
CA PHE A 280 9.16 -14.27 0.28
C PHE A 280 10.16 -15.41 0.08
N MET A 281 11.22 -15.38 0.87
CA MET A 281 12.30 -16.37 0.84
C MET A 281 12.26 -17.31 2.04
N ASN A 282 12.48 -18.59 1.80
CA ASN A 282 12.65 -19.60 2.83
C ASN A 282 13.70 -20.63 2.41
N HIS A 283 14.60 -20.99 3.33
CA HIS A 283 15.66 -21.97 3.07
C HIS A 283 16.38 -21.80 1.72
N GLY A 284 16.73 -20.56 1.37
CA GLY A 284 17.48 -20.24 0.14
C GLY A 284 16.67 -20.36 -1.16
N ARG A 285 15.34 -20.44 -1.07
CA ARG A 285 14.43 -20.49 -2.22
C ARG A 285 13.38 -19.40 -2.11
N ILE A 286 12.77 -19.03 -3.22
CA ILE A 286 11.57 -18.17 -3.23
C ILE A 286 10.34 -19.08 -3.10
N GLU A 287 9.53 -18.84 -2.10
CA GLU A 287 8.25 -19.54 -1.93
C GLU A 287 7.10 -18.82 -2.63
N GLN A 288 7.13 -17.48 -2.61
CA GLN A 288 6.12 -16.66 -3.27
C GLN A 288 6.73 -15.31 -3.67
N MET A 289 6.28 -14.81 -4.82
CA MET A 289 6.56 -13.46 -5.31
C MET A 289 5.24 -12.86 -5.79
N ALA A 290 4.78 -11.79 -5.13
CA ALA A 290 3.45 -11.23 -5.34
C ALA A 290 3.40 -9.76 -4.89
N THR A 291 2.33 -9.05 -5.27
CA THR A 291 1.99 -7.76 -4.66
C THR A 291 1.54 -7.97 -3.21
N PRO A 292 1.56 -6.92 -2.36
CA PRO A 292 1.02 -7.01 -1.00
C PRO A 292 -0.42 -7.55 -0.96
N GLU A 293 -1.28 -7.07 -1.85
CA GLU A 293 -2.68 -7.47 -1.93
C GLU A 293 -2.84 -8.94 -2.31
N GLU A 294 -2.07 -9.42 -3.31
CA GLU A 294 -2.09 -10.82 -3.73
C GLU A 294 -1.53 -11.74 -2.64
N MET A 295 -0.49 -11.32 -1.92
CA MET A 295 0.09 -12.11 -0.83
C MET A 295 -0.87 -12.24 0.35
N LEU A 296 -1.62 -11.18 0.69
CA LEU A 296 -2.67 -11.21 1.70
C LEU A 296 -3.87 -12.07 1.28
N ALA A 297 -4.28 -12.00 0.02
CA ALA A 297 -5.44 -12.73 -0.48
C ALA A 297 -5.15 -14.23 -0.66
N HIS A 298 -3.95 -14.58 -1.12
CA HIS A 298 -3.57 -15.93 -1.54
C HIS A 298 -2.17 -16.31 -1.06
N PRO A 299 -1.95 -16.49 0.27
CA PRO A 299 -0.66 -16.95 0.78
C PRO A 299 -0.38 -18.38 0.29
N ALA A 300 0.77 -18.58 -0.38
CA ALA A 300 1.10 -19.85 -1.04
C ALA A 300 1.38 -20.99 -0.03
N THR A 301 1.84 -20.68 1.17
CA THR A 301 2.20 -21.68 2.20
C THR A 301 1.69 -21.27 3.58
N GLY A 302 1.55 -22.27 4.49
CA GLY A 302 1.21 -22.01 5.90
C GLY A 302 2.24 -21.12 6.59
N LEU A 303 3.51 -21.21 6.21
CA LEU A 303 4.56 -20.35 6.74
C LEU A 303 4.31 -18.86 6.40
N ILE A 304 3.92 -18.57 5.16
CA ILE A 304 3.58 -17.19 4.76
C ILE A 304 2.34 -16.72 5.51
N HIS A 305 1.33 -17.58 5.63
CA HIS A 305 0.14 -17.30 6.43
C HIS A 305 0.51 -16.94 7.88
N ASP A 306 1.40 -17.72 8.52
CA ASP A 306 1.84 -17.45 9.89
C ASP A 306 2.65 -16.15 10.00
N PHE A 307 3.47 -15.82 8.97
CA PHE A 307 4.19 -14.53 8.89
C PHE A 307 3.25 -13.36 8.71
N LEU A 308 2.20 -13.50 7.93
CA LEU A 308 1.16 -12.49 7.77
C LEU A 308 0.37 -12.29 9.06
N GLY A 309 0.11 -13.37 9.83
CA GLY A 309 -0.46 -13.36 11.17
C GLY A 309 -1.59 -12.35 11.36
N LYS A 310 -1.37 -11.36 12.22
CA LYS A 310 -2.33 -10.27 12.52
C LYS A 310 -2.74 -9.40 11.32
N HIS A 311 -1.96 -9.41 10.24
CA HIS A 311 -2.23 -8.61 9.04
C HIS A 311 -3.19 -9.30 8.07
N MET A 312 -3.49 -10.58 8.29
CA MET A 312 -4.49 -11.29 7.50
C MET A 312 -5.88 -10.70 7.74
N PRO A 313 -6.62 -10.37 6.66
CA PRO A 313 -7.99 -9.86 6.79
C PRO A 313 -8.90 -10.78 7.63
N ASP A 314 -8.62 -12.09 7.63
CA ASP A 314 -9.39 -13.10 8.33
C ASP A 314 -9.04 -13.24 9.81
N SER A 315 -7.80 -12.98 10.24
CA SER A 315 -7.38 -13.24 11.62
C SER A 315 -7.87 -12.18 12.61
N ALA A 316 -7.85 -10.89 12.23
CA ALA A 316 -8.31 -9.83 13.13
C ALA A 316 -9.85 -9.75 13.23
N ALA A 317 -10.55 -10.09 12.15
CA ALA A 317 -12.01 -10.08 12.09
C ALA A 317 -12.65 -11.41 12.51
N ALA A 318 -11.95 -12.55 12.31
CA ALA A 318 -12.49 -13.88 12.64
C ALA A 318 -12.61 -14.11 14.15
N ASP A 319 -11.75 -13.52 14.96
CA ASP A 319 -11.78 -13.67 16.42
C ASP A 319 -12.66 -12.63 17.12
N LEU A 320 -13.07 -11.55 16.43
CA LEU A 320 -13.89 -10.51 17.05
C LEU A 320 -15.38 -10.88 16.95
N LYS A 321 -16.03 -11.02 18.11
CA LYS A 321 -17.45 -11.32 18.19
C LYS A 321 -18.29 -10.06 18.28
N VAL A 322 -19.52 -10.11 17.73
CA VAL A 322 -20.46 -8.99 17.71
C VAL A 322 -20.66 -8.37 19.09
N LYS A 323 -20.71 -9.18 20.15
CA LYS A 323 -20.84 -8.70 21.55
C LYS A 323 -19.73 -7.75 22.02
N GLU A 324 -18.55 -7.78 21.37
CA GLU A 324 -17.39 -6.99 21.77
C GLU A 324 -17.43 -5.54 21.22
N PHE A 325 -18.18 -5.32 20.12
CA PHE A 325 -18.27 -4.02 19.47
C PHE A 325 -19.68 -3.49 19.25
N MET A 326 -20.72 -4.24 19.62
CA MET A 326 -22.08 -3.75 19.58
C MET A 326 -22.29 -2.59 20.54
N ARG A 327 -23.19 -1.69 20.21
CA ARG A 327 -23.68 -0.65 21.12
C ARG A 327 -24.87 -1.19 21.92
N THR A 328 -24.75 -1.23 23.24
CA THR A 328 -25.77 -1.78 24.15
C THR A 328 -26.86 -0.79 24.56
N GLY A 329 -26.60 0.51 24.43
CA GLY A 329 -27.55 1.55 24.83
C GLY A 329 -28.67 1.82 23.79
N VAL A 330 -29.41 0.77 23.41
CA VAL A 330 -30.51 0.88 22.42
C VAL A 330 -31.86 1.17 23.09
N TYR A 331 -32.74 1.86 22.35
CA TYR A 331 -34.04 2.23 22.85
C TYR A 331 -35.11 1.29 22.30
N THR A 332 -35.76 0.58 23.20
CA THR A 332 -36.86 -0.34 22.89
C THR A 332 -38.21 0.24 23.29
N VAL A 333 -39.27 -0.20 22.64
CA VAL A 333 -40.65 0.13 22.93
C VAL A 333 -41.56 -1.08 22.73
N GLU A 334 -42.57 -1.25 23.59
CA GLU A 334 -43.56 -2.32 23.45
C GLU A 334 -44.52 -2.05 22.31
N GLN A 335 -44.96 -3.08 21.60
CA GLN A 335 -45.82 -2.95 20.40
C GLN A 335 -47.16 -2.24 20.63
N GLY A 336 -47.69 -2.25 21.86
CA GLY A 336 -48.98 -1.60 22.20
C GLY A 336 -48.92 -0.10 22.51
N ARG A 337 -47.75 0.51 22.48
CA ARG A 337 -47.58 1.93 22.85
C ARG A 337 -48.18 2.88 21.82
N GLY A 338 -48.65 4.01 22.34
CA GLY A 338 -49.23 5.08 21.52
C GLY A 338 -48.19 5.82 20.65
N VAL A 339 -48.64 6.29 19.49
CA VAL A 339 -47.82 7.01 18.51
C VAL A 339 -47.18 8.26 19.12
N ASN A 340 -47.92 9.06 19.87
CA ASN A 340 -47.42 10.30 20.48
C ASN A 340 -46.34 10.04 21.56
N GLU A 341 -46.47 8.96 22.30
CA GLU A 341 -45.45 8.55 23.26
C GLU A 341 -44.13 8.15 22.57
N CYS A 342 -44.23 7.44 21.45
CA CYS A 342 -43.06 7.04 20.65
C CYS A 342 -42.35 8.27 20.05
N ILE A 343 -43.10 9.26 19.51
CA ILE A 343 -42.52 10.53 19.03
C ILE A 343 -41.79 11.25 20.17
N SER A 344 -42.42 11.37 21.33
CA SER A 344 -41.80 12.01 22.50
C SER A 344 -40.52 11.30 22.97
N ARG A 345 -40.50 9.97 22.91
CA ARG A 345 -39.29 9.18 23.23
C ARG A 345 -38.18 9.39 22.20
N MET A 346 -38.49 9.38 20.88
CA MET A 346 -37.56 9.68 19.81
C MET A 346 -36.91 11.05 19.97
N GLN A 347 -37.74 12.07 20.22
CA GLN A 347 -37.26 13.44 20.43
C GLN A 347 -36.34 13.58 21.65
N ARG A 348 -36.74 13.01 22.82
CA ARG A 348 -35.96 13.08 24.05
C ARG A 348 -34.61 12.39 23.93
N ARG A 349 -34.50 11.35 23.09
CA ARG A 349 -33.32 10.53 22.94
C ARG A 349 -32.54 10.83 21.67
N ASN A 350 -33.02 11.78 20.87
CA ASN A 350 -32.43 12.19 19.59
C ASN A 350 -32.17 11.02 18.66
N VAL A 351 -33.19 10.17 18.49
CA VAL A 351 -33.16 8.99 17.60
C VAL A 351 -34.36 9.03 16.64
N ASP A 352 -34.16 8.54 15.43
CA ASP A 352 -35.18 8.52 14.37
C ASP A 352 -35.92 7.16 14.30
N THR A 353 -35.45 6.15 15.04
CA THR A 353 -36.01 4.80 15.01
C THR A 353 -35.98 4.19 16.40
N LEU A 354 -37.05 3.45 16.75
CA LEU A 354 -37.15 2.64 17.96
C LEU A 354 -37.24 1.17 17.59
N LEU A 355 -36.62 0.31 18.41
CA LEU A 355 -36.74 -1.14 18.29
C LEU A 355 -38.01 -1.58 19.03
N VAL A 356 -38.89 -2.31 18.36
CA VAL A 356 -40.15 -2.76 18.94
C VAL A 356 -40.00 -4.18 19.49
N VAL A 357 -40.49 -4.36 20.72
CA VAL A 357 -40.45 -5.64 21.42
C VAL A 357 -41.84 -6.05 21.89
N ASP A 358 -42.03 -7.35 22.14
CA ASP A 358 -43.22 -7.88 22.82
C ASP A 358 -43.13 -7.68 24.34
N GLU A 359 -44.15 -8.16 25.09
CA GLU A 359 -44.21 -8.12 26.55
C GLU A 359 -43.10 -8.96 27.22
N ALA A 360 -42.55 -9.93 26.51
CA ALA A 360 -41.42 -10.76 26.96
C ALA A 360 -40.04 -10.15 26.58
N GLY A 361 -40.00 -8.97 25.95
CA GLY A 361 -38.76 -8.30 25.49
C GLY A 361 -38.17 -8.88 24.21
N LYS A 362 -38.86 -9.73 23.47
CA LYS A 362 -38.41 -10.29 22.20
C LYS A 362 -38.60 -9.28 21.08
N TYR A 363 -37.65 -9.23 20.18
CA TYR A 363 -37.65 -8.31 19.02
C TYR A 363 -38.78 -8.65 18.04
N LEU A 364 -39.58 -7.66 17.70
CA LEU A 364 -40.66 -7.73 16.71
C LEU A 364 -40.36 -6.95 15.42
N GLY A 365 -39.53 -5.93 15.48
CA GLY A 365 -39.22 -5.08 14.32
C GLY A 365 -38.81 -3.69 14.73
N THR A 366 -38.93 -2.72 13.81
CA THR A 366 -38.60 -1.33 14.04
C THR A 366 -39.77 -0.43 13.68
N VAL A 367 -39.82 0.75 14.29
CA VAL A 367 -40.68 1.85 13.86
C VAL A 367 -39.86 3.13 13.70
N SER A 368 -39.95 3.77 12.55
CA SER A 368 -39.22 5.00 12.26
C SER A 368 -40.10 6.23 12.36
N ILE A 369 -39.50 7.39 12.56
CA ILE A 369 -40.21 8.67 12.54
C ILE A 369 -40.88 8.93 11.17
N THR A 370 -40.28 8.41 10.09
CA THR A 370 -40.82 8.50 8.73
C THR A 370 -42.12 7.71 8.60
N ASP A 371 -42.14 6.47 9.13
CA ASP A 371 -43.35 5.64 9.11
C ASP A 371 -44.50 6.27 9.90
N ILE A 372 -44.16 6.83 11.05
CA ILE A 372 -45.12 7.57 11.88
C ILE A 372 -45.69 8.81 11.16
N ARG A 373 -44.82 9.57 10.47
CA ARG A 373 -45.26 10.78 9.71
C ARG A 373 -46.16 10.44 8.55
N LEU A 374 -45.96 9.33 7.88
CA LEU A 374 -46.75 8.93 6.70
C LEU A 374 -48.16 8.40 7.08
N THR A 375 -48.28 7.72 8.22
CA THR A 375 -49.50 6.98 8.59
C THR A 375 -50.00 7.26 10.01
N GLY A 376 -49.21 7.92 10.86
CA GLY A 376 -49.49 8.09 12.29
C GLY A 376 -50.72 8.94 12.66
N HIS A 377 -51.34 9.65 11.71
CA HIS A 377 -52.57 10.39 11.94
C HIS A 377 -53.83 9.50 11.93
N VAL A 378 -53.69 8.22 11.57
CA VAL A 378 -54.81 7.26 11.37
C VAL A 378 -54.81 6.14 12.40
N VAL A 379 -53.76 6.00 13.20
CA VAL A 379 -53.60 4.88 14.13
C VAL A 379 -53.25 5.36 15.55
N ASP A 380 -53.89 4.74 16.55
CA ASP A 380 -53.67 5.09 17.96
C ASP A 380 -52.38 4.39 18.54
N SER A 381 -51.94 3.28 17.98
CA SER A 381 -50.78 2.54 18.42
C SER A 381 -49.78 2.28 17.30
N ILE A 382 -48.52 1.97 17.65
CA ILE A 382 -47.46 1.70 16.67
C ILE A 382 -47.56 0.28 16.08
N ALA A 383 -48.41 -0.61 16.57
CA ALA A 383 -48.48 -2.00 16.14
C ALA A 383 -48.60 -2.16 14.60
N PRO A 384 -49.47 -1.43 13.87
CA PRO A 384 -49.57 -1.56 12.41
C PRO A 384 -48.38 -0.91 11.63
N LEU A 385 -47.50 -0.17 12.32
CA LEU A 385 -46.37 0.53 11.73
C LEU A 385 -45.06 -0.23 11.85
N ILE A 386 -45.07 -1.39 12.51
CA ILE A 386 -43.88 -2.22 12.74
C ILE A 386 -43.40 -2.78 11.43
N ARG A 387 -42.11 -2.57 11.14
CA ARG A 387 -41.41 -3.15 9.98
C ARG A 387 -40.37 -4.17 10.40
N CYS A 388 -40.44 -5.37 9.81
CA CYS A 388 -39.51 -6.48 10.06
C CYS A 388 -38.41 -6.54 8.98
N ASN A 389 -37.97 -5.41 8.44
CA ASN A 389 -37.03 -5.33 7.31
C ASN A 389 -35.58 -5.09 7.71
N MET A 390 -35.28 -4.95 9.01
CA MET A 390 -33.91 -4.75 9.46
C MET A 390 -33.18 -6.09 9.58
N PRO A 391 -31.96 -6.20 9.05
CA PRO A 391 -31.16 -7.39 9.19
C PRO A 391 -30.74 -7.61 10.66
N VAL A 392 -30.69 -8.88 11.05
CA VAL A 392 -30.44 -9.33 12.43
C VAL A 392 -29.21 -10.20 12.49
N VAL A 393 -28.39 -10.03 13.55
CA VAL A 393 -27.21 -10.84 13.86
C VAL A 393 -27.28 -11.33 15.30
N GLN A 394 -26.52 -12.39 15.63
CA GLN A 394 -26.40 -12.90 16.97
C GLN A 394 -25.19 -12.34 17.71
N THR A 395 -25.22 -12.32 19.04
CA THR A 395 -24.12 -11.88 19.89
C THR A 395 -22.81 -12.63 19.66
N GLU A 396 -22.89 -13.88 19.23
CA GLU A 396 -21.74 -14.77 19.03
C GLU A 396 -21.26 -14.84 17.58
N ASP A 397 -21.94 -14.14 16.65
CA ASP A 397 -21.50 -14.04 15.25
C ASP A 397 -20.14 -13.34 15.16
N ASN A 398 -19.38 -13.64 14.10
CA ASN A 398 -18.09 -13.00 13.89
C ASN A 398 -18.23 -11.63 13.20
N ALA A 399 -17.25 -10.77 13.39
CA ALA A 399 -17.26 -9.42 12.86
C ALA A 399 -17.31 -9.39 11.33
N ARG A 400 -16.67 -10.34 10.63
CA ARG A 400 -16.65 -10.40 9.17
C ARG A 400 -18.04 -10.65 8.59
N ALA A 401 -18.71 -11.70 9.04
CA ALA A 401 -20.08 -12.01 8.59
C ALA A 401 -21.03 -10.84 8.86
N CYS A 402 -20.85 -10.17 10.01
CA CYS A 402 -21.58 -8.98 10.37
C CYS A 402 -21.28 -7.80 9.43
N PHE A 403 -20.04 -7.61 9.02
CA PHE A 403 -19.63 -6.57 8.07
C PHE A 403 -20.22 -6.82 6.69
N ASP A 404 -20.09 -8.03 6.17
CA ASP A 404 -20.62 -8.41 4.86
C ASP A 404 -22.12 -8.19 4.82
N GLN A 405 -22.87 -8.61 5.85
CA GLN A 405 -24.31 -8.40 5.96
C GLN A 405 -24.69 -6.92 6.05
N LEU A 406 -23.89 -6.08 6.74
CA LEU A 406 -24.11 -4.64 6.84
C LEU A 406 -23.91 -3.92 5.49
N ILE A 407 -22.96 -4.38 4.68
CA ILE A 407 -22.69 -3.83 3.34
C ILE A 407 -23.75 -4.31 2.35
N GLU A 408 -24.02 -5.61 2.28
CA GLU A 408 -24.98 -6.21 1.34
C GLU A 408 -26.40 -5.71 1.57
N SER A 409 -26.82 -5.58 2.83
CA SER A 409 -28.18 -5.08 3.16
C SER A 409 -28.36 -3.59 2.87
N GLY A 410 -27.27 -2.82 2.75
CA GLY A 410 -27.34 -1.34 2.65
C GLY A 410 -27.95 -0.65 3.88
N SER A 411 -28.18 -1.38 4.96
CA SER A 411 -28.84 -0.90 6.18
C SER A 411 -27.92 0.04 6.97
N PRO A 412 -28.45 1.03 7.68
CA PRO A 412 -27.65 1.93 8.53
C PRO A 412 -27.07 1.22 9.77
N TYR A 413 -27.71 0.13 10.21
CA TYR A 413 -27.30 -0.69 11.34
C TYR A 413 -27.88 -2.12 11.23
N LEU A 414 -27.31 -3.05 12.01
CA LEU A 414 -27.84 -4.38 12.25
C LEU A 414 -28.37 -4.46 13.68
N VAL A 415 -29.47 -5.19 13.89
CA VAL A 415 -30.01 -5.45 15.22
C VAL A 415 -29.34 -6.71 15.79
N VAL A 416 -28.79 -6.60 17.00
CA VAL A 416 -28.13 -7.71 17.69
C VAL A 416 -29.10 -8.36 18.65
N LEU A 417 -29.31 -9.67 18.48
CA LEU A 417 -30.19 -10.45 19.35
C LEU A 417 -29.39 -11.45 20.20
N ARG A 418 -29.92 -11.76 21.38
CA ARG A 418 -29.49 -12.89 22.16
C ARG A 418 -30.17 -14.19 21.66
N PRO A 419 -29.69 -15.37 22.08
CA PRO A 419 -30.30 -16.65 21.67
C PRO A 419 -31.79 -16.77 22.00
N ASP A 420 -32.27 -16.08 23.04
CA ASP A 420 -33.67 -16.01 23.45
C ASP A 420 -34.51 -15.01 22.62
N LYS A 421 -33.92 -14.42 21.57
CA LYS A 421 -34.47 -13.38 20.68
C LYS A 421 -34.73 -12.03 21.36
N THR A 422 -34.22 -11.80 22.56
CA THR A 422 -34.22 -10.46 23.17
C THR A 422 -33.16 -9.55 22.53
N VAL A 423 -33.42 -8.25 22.54
CA VAL A 423 -32.48 -7.27 21.96
C VAL A 423 -31.25 -7.13 22.85
N ALA A 424 -30.07 -7.34 22.30
CA ALA A 424 -28.79 -7.13 22.96
C ALA A 424 -28.21 -5.76 22.66
N GLY A 425 -28.35 -5.27 21.41
CA GLY A 425 -27.79 -4.01 20.98
C GLY A 425 -27.98 -3.76 19.48
N ILE A 426 -27.17 -2.88 18.93
CA ILE A 426 -27.05 -2.65 17.49
C ILE A 426 -25.58 -2.57 17.08
N VAL A 427 -25.30 -2.93 15.82
CA VAL A 427 -24.02 -2.70 15.17
C VAL A 427 -24.19 -1.64 14.08
N THR A 428 -23.33 -0.66 14.09
CA THR A 428 -23.27 0.40 13.07
C THR A 428 -21.90 0.37 12.37
N LYS A 429 -21.79 0.96 11.17
CA LYS A 429 -20.49 1.13 10.48
C LYS A 429 -19.46 1.81 11.39
N THR A 430 -19.88 2.79 12.18
CA THR A 430 -18.98 3.49 13.11
C THR A 430 -18.52 2.61 14.28
N SER A 431 -19.42 1.84 14.91
CA SER A 431 -19.02 0.97 16.02
C SER A 431 -18.05 -0.13 15.58
N MET A 432 -18.23 -0.65 14.38
CA MET A 432 -17.34 -1.63 13.78
C MET A 432 -15.98 -1.00 13.40
N ALA A 433 -15.98 0.16 12.75
CA ALA A 433 -14.74 0.87 12.41
C ALA A 433 -13.94 1.23 13.68
N SER A 434 -14.61 1.66 14.76
CA SER A 434 -13.93 1.94 16.03
C SER A 434 -13.30 0.69 16.65
N ALA A 435 -14.00 -0.43 16.66
CA ALA A 435 -13.48 -1.68 17.20
C ALA A 435 -12.31 -2.24 16.39
N MET A 436 -12.39 -2.15 15.05
CA MET A 436 -11.27 -2.49 14.17
C MET A 436 -10.07 -1.57 14.41
N ALA A 437 -10.30 -0.26 14.53
CA ALA A 437 -9.25 0.72 14.81
C ALA A 437 -8.58 0.44 16.17
N GLU A 438 -9.34 0.17 17.19
CA GLU A 438 -8.83 -0.13 18.54
C GLU A 438 -7.98 -1.41 18.56
N ARG A 439 -8.32 -2.42 17.73
CA ARG A 439 -7.58 -3.67 17.62
C ARG A 439 -6.36 -3.59 16.70
N LEU A 440 -6.37 -2.68 15.71
CA LEU A 440 -5.26 -2.47 14.78
C LEU A 440 -4.23 -1.46 15.31
N TRP A 441 -4.68 -0.49 16.15
CA TRP A 441 -3.84 0.63 16.60
C TRP A 441 -3.85 0.83 18.13
N GLY A 442 -4.61 0.06 18.88
CA GLY A 442 -4.56 -0.01 20.36
C GLY A 442 -3.53 -0.99 20.82
#